data_188ca2b4a164ab786e3a8edfff47398b
#
_entry.id   188ca2b4a164ab786e3a8edfff47398b
#
_cell.length_a   1.000
_cell.length_b   1.000
_cell.length_c   1.000
_cell.angle_alpha   90.00
_cell.angle_beta   90.00
_cell.angle_gamma   90.00
#
_symmetry.space_group_name_H-M   'P 1'
#
loop_
_entity.id
_entity.type
_entity.pdbx_description
1 polymer ?
#
loop_
_entity_poly.entity_id
_entity_poly.type
_entity_poly.pdbx_seq_one_letter_code
_entity_poly.pdbx_strand_id
1 'polypeptide(L)'
;MRLKSICKSFGDIEVLKDFNLNIAEGEHIAIMGKSGKGKTTVLNIIMGFEVPDSGFVEVTKDISTVFQENRLCEDFFAISNVCLLKKNKSLAKKILDRLGIDSTQKVKTMSGGQKRRVALARCLARNAGLYIFDEALKGLDDKTKAVAMDVIKEYTKGRSAIFVTHDINEAKEFADRIVEI
;
A
#
# COMPACT_ATOMS: atom_id res chain seq x y z
N MET A 1 -0.17 13.30 9.11
CA MET A 1 -1.51 12.96 8.63
C MET A 1 -2.44 12.78 9.81
N ARG A 2 -3.70 13.25 9.71
CA ARG A 2 -4.64 13.17 10.84
C ARG A 2 -6.08 12.90 10.38
N LEU A 3 -6.71 11.92 10.98
CA LEU A 3 -8.16 11.68 10.96
C LEU A 3 -8.68 11.91 12.37
N LYS A 4 -9.73 12.71 12.54
CA LYS A 4 -10.30 13.01 13.86
C LYS A 4 -11.81 12.83 13.83
N SER A 5 -12.33 12.01 14.76
CA SER A 5 -13.77 11.75 14.97
C SER A 5 -14.49 11.36 13.66
N ILE A 6 -13.88 10.48 12.89
CA ILE A 6 -14.44 10.03 11.61
C ILE A 6 -15.60 9.09 11.86
N CYS A 7 -16.76 9.44 11.32
CA CYS A 7 -17.91 8.56 11.20
C CYS A 7 -18.21 8.27 9.74
N LYS A 8 -18.59 7.02 9.44
CA LYS A 8 -18.99 6.62 8.09
C LYS A 8 -20.00 5.47 8.15
N SER A 9 -21.12 5.67 7.45
CA SER A 9 -22.15 4.66 7.27
C SER A 9 -22.41 4.39 5.79
N PHE A 10 -22.88 3.20 5.47
CA PHE A 10 -23.39 2.82 4.16
C PHE A 10 -24.80 2.28 4.35
N GLY A 11 -25.81 3.06 3.97
CA GLY A 11 -27.20 2.81 4.34
C GLY A 11 -27.35 2.77 5.86
N ASP A 12 -27.92 1.69 6.40
CA ASP A 12 -28.14 1.52 7.84
C ASP A 12 -26.93 0.92 8.59
N ILE A 13 -25.82 0.65 7.87
CA ILE A 13 -24.63 0.03 8.47
C ILE A 13 -23.60 1.10 8.82
N GLU A 14 -23.41 1.35 10.13
CA GLU A 14 -22.30 2.18 10.63
C GLU A 14 -20.99 1.38 10.58
N VAL A 15 -20.05 1.82 9.73
CA VAL A 15 -18.77 1.14 9.49
C VAL A 15 -17.64 1.76 10.31
N LEU A 16 -17.66 3.09 10.47
CA LEU A 16 -16.72 3.82 11.33
C LEU A 16 -17.50 4.70 12.30
N LYS A 17 -17.14 4.62 13.59
CA LYS A 17 -17.73 5.41 14.66
C LYS A 17 -16.64 6.08 15.48
N ASP A 18 -16.61 7.41 15.44
CA ASP A 18 -15.61 8.25 16.12
C ASP A 18 -14.16 7.75 15.92
N PHE A 19 -13.85 7.28 14.72
CA PHE A 19 -12.52 6.72 14.42
C PHE A 19 -11.48 7.84 14.38
N ASN A 20 -10.37 7.61 15.09
CA ASN A 20 -9.28 8.56 15.21
C ASN A 20 -7.96 7.90 14.80
N LEU A 21 -7.18 8.57 13.93
CA LEU A 21 -5.88 8.10 13.51
C LEU A 21 -4.95 9.30 13.31
N ASN A 22 -3.80 9.27 13.95
CA ASN A 22 -2.73 10.22 13.72
C ASN A 22 -1.47 9.45 13.31
N ILE A 23 -0.81 9.89 12.24
CA ILE A 23 0.46 9.32 11.77
C ILE A 23 1.48 10.46 11.71
N ALA A 24 2.56 10.32 12.46
CA ALA A 24 3.67 11.26 12.44
C ALA A 24 4.43 11.20 11.11
N GLU A 25 5.21 12.23 10.82
CA GLU A 25 6.08 12.22 9.64
C GLU A 25 7.15 11.12 9.79
N GLY A 26 7.27 10.29 8.77
CA GLY A 26 8.21 9.16 8.78
C GLY A 26 7.73 7.93 9.57
N GLU A 27 6.56 7.99 10.23
CA GLU A 27 6.02 6.86 10.98
C GLU A 27 5.46 5.78 10.04
N HIS A 28 5.79 4.52 10.33
CA HIS A 28 5.18 3.35 9.71
C HIS A 28 4.13 2.76 10.65
N ILE A 29 2.91 2.59 10.20
CA ILE A 29 1.86 1.93 10.96
C ILE A 29 1.33 0.69 10.25
N ALA A 30 0.89 -0.30 11.01
CA ALA A 30 0.08 -1.39 10.49
C ALA A 30 -1.37 -1.23 10.94
N ILE A 31 -2.32 -1.41 10.00
CA ILE A 31 -3.74 -1.49 10.32
C ILE A 31 -4.17 -2.94 10.24
N MET A 32 -4.69 -3.45 11.35
CA MET A 32 -5.20 -4.81 11.48
C MET A 32 -6.68 -4.80 11.87
N GLY A 33 -7.35 -5.91 11.64
CA GLY A 33 -8.75 -6.10 12.00
C GLY A 33 -9.42 -7.16 11.13
N LYS A 34 -10.56 -7.65 11.57
CA LYS A 34 -11.35 -8.67 10.82
C LYS A 34 -11.83 -8.08 9.48
N SER A 35 -12.13 -8.97 8.52
CA SER A 35 -12.76 -8.56 7.26
C SER A 35 -14.09 -7.82 7.55
N GLY A 36 -14.40 -6.78 6.81
CA GLY A 36 -15.62 -5.98 6.96
C GLY A 36 -15.58 -4.93 8.08
N LYS A 37 -14.50 -4.81 8.85
CA LYS A 37 -14.39 -3.84 9.96
C LYS A 37 -14.01 -2.40 9.56
N GLY A 38 -14.03 -2.06 8.27
CA GLY A 38 -13.81 -0.69 7.83
C GLY A 38 -12.39 -0.33 7.40
N LYS A 39 -11.42 -1.28 7.38
CA LYS A 39 -10.05 -1.01 6.92
C LYS A 39 -10.01 -0.34 5.54
N THR A 40 -10.72 -0.94 4.57
CA THR A 40 -10.81 -0.39 3.20
C THR A 40 -11.50 0.98 3.19
N THR A 41 -12.50 1.20 4.05
CA THR A 41 -13.18 2.49 4.19
C THR A 41 -12.21 3.55 4.70
N VAL A 42 -11.40 3.24 5.72
CA VAL A 42 -10.35 4.15 6.21
C VAL A 42 -9.35 4.47 5.11
N LEU A 43 -8.86 3.47 4.37
CA LEU A 43 -7.95 3.71 3.25
C LEU A 43 -8.57 4.56 2.15
N ASN A 44 -9.85 4.31 1.80
CA ASN A 44 -10.56 5.10 0.80
C ASN A 44 -10.74 6.55 1.23
N ILE A 45 -11.03 6.80 2.52
CA ILE A 45 -11.09 8.17 3.08
C ILE A 45 -9.71 8.85 2.99
N ILE A 46 -8.63 8.15 3.36
CA ILE A 46 -7.26 8.66 3.27
C ILE A 46 -6.90 9.00 1.82
N MET A 47 -7.28 8.17 0.86
CA MET A 47 -7.00 8.37 -0.57
C MET A 47 -7.95 9.38 -1.24
N GLY A 48 -9.00 9.84 -0.53
CA GLY A 48 -10.01 10.75 -1.07
C GLY A 48 -11.00 10.08 -2.04
N PHE A 49 -11.11 8.75 -2.02
CA PHE A 49 -12.11 8.00 -2.80
C PHE A 49 -13.45 7.92 -2.09
N GLU A 50 -13.47 8.17 -0.79
CA GLU A 50 -14.66 8.19 0.03
C GLU A 50 -14.65 9.43 0.92
N VAL A 51 -15.82 10.06 1.11
CA VAL A 51 -16.01 11.20 2.00
C VAL A 51 -16.62 10.69 3.31
N PRO A 52 -16.06 11.01 4.48
CA PRO A 52 -16.70 10.65 5.75
C PRO A 52 -17.99 11.43 5.94
N ASP A 53 -18.94 10.87 6.70
CA ASP A 53 -20.20 11.53 7.02
C ASP A 53 -19.98 12.68 8.03
N SER A 54 -18.98 12.52 8.91
CA SER A 54 -18.52 13.57 9.82
C SER A 54 -17.07 13.36 10.22
N GLY A 55 -16.48 14.37 10.84
CA GLY A 55 -15.09 14.37 11.31
C GLY A 55 -14.19 15.23 10.45
N PHE A 56 -12.89 15.17 10.76
CA PHE A 56 -11.87 16.00 10.10
C PHE A 56 -10.78 15.13 9.49
N VAL A 57 -10.42 15.43 8.23
CA VAL A 57 -9.40 14.69 7.44
C VAL A 57 -8.31 15.66 7.00
N GLU A 58 -7.08 15.40 7.43
CA GLU A 58 -5.87 16.11 7.01
C GLU A 58 -4.84 15.11 6.50
N VAL A 59 -4.72 14.98 5.18
CA VAL A 59 -3.86 14.01 4.50
C VAL A 59 -3.09 14.68 3.38
N THR A 60 -1.84 14.28 3.17
CA THR A 60 -1.07 14.67 1.98
C THR A 60 -1.75 14.18 0.71
N LYS A 61 -1.65 14.96 -0.37
CA LYS A 61 -2.12 14.55 -1.70
C LYS A 61 -1.10 13.67 -2.43
N ASP A 62 0.14 13.60 -1.93
CA ASP A 62 1.20 12.79 -2.53
C ASP A 62 1.21 11.38 -1.93
N ILE A 63 0.31 10.55 -2.44
CA ILE A 63 0.08 9.17 -1.98
C ILE A 63 0.47 8.20 -3.09
N SER A 64 1.17 7.12 -2.71
CA SER A 64 1.42 5.97 -3.58
C SER A 64 0.86 4.69 -2.96
N THR A 65 0.08 3.93 -3.72
CA THR A 65 -0.68 2.80 -3.17
C THR A 65 -0.44 1.51 -3.94
N VAL A 66 -0.25 0.41 -3.21
CA VAL A 66 -0.48 -0.95 -3.69
C VAL A 66 -1.87 -1.36 -3.22
N PHE A 67 -2.78 -1.54 -4.15
CA PHE A 67 -4.14 -2.01 -3.87
C PHE A 67 -4.16 -3.54 -3.69
N GLN A 68 -5.20 -4.06 -3.10
CA GLN A 68 -5.42 -5.51 -3.00
C GLN A 68 -5.38 -6.17 -4.39
N GLU A 69 -5.94 -5.53 -5.40
CA GLU A 69 -5.79 -5.89 -6.81
C GLU A 69 -4.54 -5.24 -7.41
N ASN A 70 -3.84 -5.94 -8.31
CA ASN A 70 -2.57 -5.43 -8.85
C ASN A 70 -2.73 -4.24 -9.80
N ARG A 71 -3.90 -4.09 -10.47
CA ARG A 71 -4.24 -2.98 -11.39
C ARG A 71 -3.12 -2.66 -12.38
N LEU A 72 -2.59 -3.70 -13.04
CA LEU A 72 -1.51 -3.59 -14.03
C LEU A 72 -2.06 -3.56 -15.45
N CYS A 73 -1.31 -2.92 -16.36
CA CYS A 73 -1.53 -3.00 -17.79
C CYS A 73 -0.90 -4.30 -18.30
N GLU A 74 -1.71 -5.33 -18.55
CA GLU A 74 -1.24 -6.69 -18.81
C GLU A 74 -0.44 -6.83 -20.11
N ASP A 75 -0.76 -6.07 -21.14
CA ASP A 75 -0.03 -6.09 -22.42
C ASP A 75 1.31 -5.34 -22.38
N PHE A 76 1.59 -4.61 -21.31
CA PHE A 76 2.83 -3.88 -21.15
C PHE A 76 3.90 -4.75 -20.48
N PHE A 77 5.17 -4.38 -20.75
CA PHE A 77 6.31 -4.92 -20.02
C PHE A 77 6.31 -4.46 -18.57
N ALA A 78 6.97 -5.23 -17.68
CA ALA A 78 7.09 -4.86 -16.27
C ALA A 78 7.66 -3.45 -16.08
N ILE A 79 8.76 -3.13 -16.78
CA ILE A 79 9.39 -1.80 -16.72
C ILE A 79 8.42 -0.69 -17.13
N SER A 80 7.60 -0.93 -18.15
CA SER A 80 6.61 0.06 -18.63
C SER A 80 5.53 0.32 -17.61
N ASN A 81 5.05 -0.74 -16.92
CA ASN A 81 4.09 -0.60 -15.81
C ASN A 81 4.65 0.23 -14.66
N VAL A 82 5.91 0.04 -14.29
CA VAL A 82 6.56 0.81 -13.22
C VAL A 82 6.76 2.27 -13.63
N CYS A 83 7.09 2.53 -14.90
CA CYS A 83 7.36 3.87 -15.41
C CYS A 83 6.09 4.68 -15.75
N LEU A 84 4.88 4.15 -15.62
CA LEU A 84 3.63 4.85 -15.96
C LEU A 84 3.48 6.19 -15.22
N LEU A 85 3.85 6.23 -13.93
CA LEU A 85 3.69 7.41 -13.08
C LEU A 85 4.95 8.28 -13.01
N LYS A 86 6.12 7.70 -13.24
CA LYS A 86 7.41 8.40 -13.19
C LYS A 86 8.39 7.77 -14.16
N LYS A 87 8.83 8.56 -15.15
CA LYS A 87 9.72 8.08 -16.23
C LYS A 87 11.18 7.94 -15.77
N ASN A 88 11.43 7.20 -14.71
CA ASN A 88 12.79 6.88 -14.23
C ASN A 88 13.09 5.39 -14.46
N LYS A 89 13.54 5.05 -15.67
CA LYS A 89 13.83 3.67 -16.06
C LYS A 89 14.95 3.03 -15.22
N SER A 90 15.96 3.79 -14.82
CA SER A 90 17.06 3.27 -14.00
C SER A 90 16.57 2.83 -12.62
N LEU A 91 15.79 3.69 -11.94
CA LEU A 91 15.19 3.35 -10.65
C LEU A 91 14.19 2.18 -10.78
N ALA A 92 13.33 2.22 -11.80
CA ALA A 92 12.36 1.16 -12.05
C ALA A 92 13.05 -0.19 -12.23
N LYS A 93 14.12 -0.24 -13.05
CA LYS A 93 14.90 -1.45 -13.26
C LYS A 93 15.54 -1.94 -11.96
N LYS A 94 16.18 -1.04 -11.18
CA LYS A 94 16.79 -1.38 -9.90
C LYS A 94 15.80 -2.03 -8.93
N ILE A 95 14.57 -1.47 -8.82
CA ILE A 95 13.53 -2.03 -7.94
C ILE A 95 13.05 -3.38 -8.44
N LEU A 96 12.81 -3.53 -9.76
CA LEU A 96 12.38 -4.79 -10.35
C LEU A 96 13.42 -5.89 -10.17
N ASP A 97 14.71 -5.59 -10.41
CA ASP A 97 15.82 -6.53 -10.21
C ASP A 97 15.90 -7.00 -8.74
N ARG A 98 15.75 -6.06 -7.77
CA ARG A 98 15.70 -6.38 -6.33
C ARG A 98 14.53 -7.29 -5.98
N LEU A 99 13.38 -7.10 -6.63
CA LEU A 99 12.19 -7.93 -6.46
C LEU A 99 12.22 -9.21 -7.30
N GLY A 100 13.31 -9.52 -8.00
CA GLY A 100 13.48 -10.73 -8.82
C GLY A 100 12.51 -10.77 -10.02
N ILE A 101 12.28 -9.62 -10.66
CA ILE A 101 11.41 -9.50 -11.83
C ILE A 101 12.21 -9.12 -13.06
N ASP A 102 12.07 -9.90 -14.14
CA ASP A 102 12.57 -9.51 -15.46
C ASP A 102 11.79 -8.29 -15.97
N SER A 103 12.50 -7.19 -16.10
CA SER A 103 11.94 -5.91 -16.54
C SER A 103 11.37 -5.93 -17.96
N THR A 104 11.82 -6.88 -18.79
CA THR A 104 11.43 -7.05 -20.19
C THR A 104 10.31 -8.08 -20.41
N GLN A 105 9.85 -8.75 -19.35
CA GLN A 105 8.74 -9.68 -19.44
C GLN A 105 7.40 -8.93 -19.51
N LYS A 106 6.49 -9.41 -20.38
CA LYS A 106 5.10 -8.89 -20.45
C LYS A 106 4.31 -9.35 -19.25
N VAL A 107 3.56 -8.44 -18.62
CA VAL A 107 2.79 -8.71 -17.40
C VAL A 107 1.76 -9.83 -17.58
N LYS A 108 1.13 -9.97 -18.72
CA LYS A 108 0.16 -11.04 -19.00
C LYS A 108 0.73 -12.46 -18.90
N THR A 109 2.05 -12.63 -19.08
CA THR A 109 2.72 -13.94 -18.96
C THR A 109 3.25 -14.23 -17.56
N MET A 110 3.04 -13.32 -16.61
CA MET A 110 3.54 -13.42 -15.23
C MET A 110 2.59 -14.21 -14.34
N SER A 111 3.18 -14.91 -13.35
CA SER A 111 2.42 -15.48 -12.23
C SER A 111 1.79 -14.39 -11.36
N GLY A 112 0.81 -14.75 -10.53
CA GLY A 112 0.18 -13.82 -9.58
C GLY A 112 1.19 -13.14 -8.65
N GLY A 113 2.15 -13.91 -8.13
CA GLY A 113 3.22 -13.37 -7.27
C GLY A 113 4.18 -12.44 -8.02
N GLN A 114 4.48 -12.72 -9.29
CA GLN A 114 5.26 -11.80 -10.13
C GLN A 114 4.49 -10.50 -10.39
N LYS A 115 3.21 -10.58 -10.76
CA LYS A 115 2.33 -9.40 -10.93
C LYS A 115 2.28 -8.56 -9.64
N ARG A 116 2.19 -9.21 -8.47
CA ARG A 116 2.19 -8.53 -7.17
C ARG A 116 3.48 -7.73 -6.96
N ARG A 117 4.63 -8.32 -7.26
CA ARG A 117 5.93 -7.65 -7.16
C ARG A 117 6.10 -6.49 -8.15
N VAL A 118 5.52 -6.58 -9.34
CA VAL A 118 5.48 -5.45 -10.30
C VAL A 118 4.63 -4.30 -9.75
N ALA A 119 3.47 -4.58 -9.12
CA ALA A 119 2.63 -3.57 -8.49
C ALA A 119 3.37 -2.88 -7.32
N LEU A 120 4.12 -3.64 -6.51
CA LEU A 120 5.02 -3.10 -5.48
C LEU A 120 6.09 -2.20 -6.09
N ALA A 121 6.79 -2.65 -7.12
CA ALA A 121 7.81 -1.86 -7.80
C ALA A 121 7.25 -0.53 -8.32
N ARG A 122 6.06 -0.53 -8.90
CA ARG A 122 5.38 0.68 -9.40
C ARG A 122 5.06 1.65 -8.26
N CYS A 123 4.59 1.14 -7.13
CA CYS A 123 4.32 1.95 -5.94
C CYS A 123 5.60 2.62 -5.42
N LEU A 124 6.66 1.84 -5.22
CA LEU A 124 7.91 2.31 -4.64
C LEU A 124 8.69 3.28 -5.55
N ALA A 125 8.59 3.11 -6.87
CA ALA A 125 9.27 3.98 -7.83
C ALA A 125 8.73 5.43 -7.84
N ARG A 126 7.57 5.69 -7.24
CA ARG A 126 6.96 7.03 -7.23
C ARG A 126 7.66 8.03 -6.31
N ASN A 127 8.28 7.58 -5.22
CA ASN A 127 8.87 8.44 -4.18
C ASN A 127 7.84 9.40 -3.57
N ALA A 128 6.75 8.85 -3.01
CA ALA A 128 5.64 9.60 -2.43
C ALA A 128 5.90 10.02 -0.97
N GLY A 129 5.11 10.99 -0.48
CA GLY A 129 5.13 11.39 0.93
C GLY A 129 4.45 10.38 1.86
N LEU A 130 3.44 9.67 1.35
CA LEU A 130 2.72 8.60 2.05
C LEU A 130 2.62 7.37 1.15
N TYR A 131 2.99 6.21 1.70
CA TYR A 131 2.79 4.92 1.06
C TYR A 131 1.66 4.14 1.71
N ILE A 132 0.85 3.45 0.91
CA ILE A 132 -0.22 2.58 1.38
C ILE A 132 -0.04 1.20 0.76
N PHE A 133 0.03 0.17 1.59
CA PHE A 133 0.19 -1.22 1.21
C PHE A 133 -1.03 -2.02 1.67
N ASP A 134 -1.98 -2.25 0.78
CA ASP A 134 -3.20 -3.01 1.09
C ASP A 134 -2.99 -4.49 0.74
N GLU A 135 -2.78 -5.33 1.76
CA GLU A 135 -2.45 -6.76 1.67
C GLU A 135 -1.31 -7.03 0.66
N ALA A 136 -0.27 -6.16 0.67
CA ALA A 136 0.73 -6.06 -0.38
C ALA A 136 1.58 -7.33 -0.58
N LEU A 137 1.71 -8.19 0.43
CA LEU A 137 2.49 -9.42 0.39
C LEU A 137 1.64 -10.67 0.19
N LYS A 138 0.32 -10.53 0.07
CA LYS A 138 -0.59 -11.65 -0.13
C LYS A 138 -0.26 -12.45 -1.39
N GLY A 139 -0.22 -13.79 -1.25
CA GLY A 139 0.04 -14.70 -2.36
C GLY A 139 1.53 -14.84 -2.73
N LEU A 140 2.43 -14.28 -1.94
CA LEU A 140 3.87 -14.53 -2.04
C LEU A 140 4.26 -15.66 -1.06
N ASP A 141 5.25 -16.46 -1.44
CA ASP A 141 5.91 -17.41 -0.53
C ASP A 141 6.80 -16.67 0.47
N ASP A 142 7.15 -17.33 1.58
CA ASP A 142 7.84 -16.69 2.71
C ASP A 142 9.19 -16.07 2.32
N LYS A 143 9.96 -16.73 1.45
CA LYS A 143 11.25 -16.22 0.96
C LYS A 143 11.06 -14.94 0.14
N THR A 144 10.06 -14.94 -0.74
CA THR A 144 9.73 -13.79 -1.57
C THR A 144 9.14 -12.65 -0.74
N LYS A 145 8.34 -12.96 0.31
CA LYS A 145 7.82 -11.99 1.26
C LYS A 145 8.94 -11.25 1.98
N ALA A 146 9.94 -11.98 2.51
CA ALA A 146 11.07 -11.38 3.22
C ALA A 146 11.82 -10.38 2.31
N VAL A 147 12.15 -10.79 1.08
CA VAL A 147 12.80 -9.89 0.11
C VAL A 147 11.93 -8.66 -0.19
N ALA A 148 10.62 -8.85 -0.40
CA ALA A 148 9.70 -7.74 -0.68
C ALA A 148 9.59 -6.79 0.51
N MET A 149 9.55 -7.30 1.74
CA MET A 149 9.52 -6.50 2.97
C MET A 149 10.79 -5.65 3.12
N ASP A 150 11.97 -6.22 2.88
CA ASP A 150 13.24 -5.49 2.92
C ASP A 150 13.25 -4.35 1.89
N VAL A 151 12.77 -4.61 0.67
CA VAL A 151 12.67 -3.59 -0.38
C VAL A 151 11.68 -2.49 0.01
N ILE A 152 10.52 -2.85 0.58
CA ILE A 152 9.54 -1.88 1.06
C ILE A 152 10.19 -0.97 2.12
N LYS A 153 10.82 -1.53 3.15
CA LYS A 153 11.48 -0.78 4.23
C LYS A 153 12.56 0.16 3.70
N GLU A 154 13.39 -0.31 2.75
CA GLU A 154 14.45 0.49 2.13
C GLU A 154 13.88 1.73 1.43
N TYR A 155 12.84 1.55 0.60
CA TYR A 155 12.29 2.64 -0.23
C TYR A 155 11.28 3.53 0.49
N THR A 156 10.77 3.12 1.66
CA THR A 156 9.90 3.94 2.51
C THR A 156 10.62 4.62 3.66
N LYS A 157 11.93 4.41 3.82
CA LYS A 157 12.73 5.00 4.89
C LYS A 157 12.58 6.53 4.95
N GLY A 158 12.19 7.06 6.13
CA GLY A 158 11.94 8.49 6.34
C GLY A 158 10.67 9.02 5.66
N ARG A 159 9.78 8.14 5.20
CA ARG A 159 8.45 8.48 4.67
C ARG A 159 7.39 7.79 5.52
N SER A 160 6.22 8.41 5.61
CA SER A 160 5.10 7.77 6.31
C SER A 160 4.53 6.60 5.49
N ALA A 161 4.15 5.52 6.17
CA ALA A 161 3.56 4.38 5.48
C ALA A 161 2.46 3.70 6.31
N ILE A 162 1.46 3.18 5.60
CA ILE A 162 0.36 2.37 6.15
C ILE A 162 0.44 1.00 5.52
N PHE A 163 0.49 -0.04 6.34
CA PHE A 163 0.50 -1.43 5.92
C PHE A 163 -0.75 -2.14 6.44
N VAL A 164 -1.65 -2.56 5.56
CA VAL A 164 -2.82 -3.35 5.94
C VAL A 164 -2.50 -4.82 5.72
N THR A 165 -2.60 -5.60 6.78
CA THR A 165 -2.37 -7.04 6.75
C THR A 165 -3.21 -7.77 7.78
N HIS A 166 -3.41 -9.07 7.58
CA HIS A 166 -3.97 -9.98 8.56
C HIS A 166 -2.89 -10.79 9.31
N ASP A 167 -1.63 -10.69 8.89
CA ASP A 167 -0.50 -11.38 9.48
C ASP A 167 0.18 -10.48 10.52
N ILE A 168 0.14 -10.92 11.78
CA ILE A 168 0.74 -10.19 12.90
C ILE A 168 2.27 -10.10 12.79
N ASN A 169 2.92 -11.08 12.14
CA ASN A 169 4.35 -11.04 11.95
C ASN A 169 4.75 -9.99 10.91
N GLU A 170 4.01 -9.91 9.79
CA GLU A 170 4.18 -8.84 8.81
C GLU A 170 3.98 -7.46 9.46
N ALA A 171 2.93 -7.31 10.30
CA ALA A 171 2.65 -6.06 10.98
C ALA A 171 3.78 -5.64 11.94
N LYS A 172 4.25 -6.57 12.79
CA LYS A 172 5.35 -6.34 13.74
C LYS A 172 6.68 -6.07 13.06
N GLU A 173 6.91 -6.71 11.92
CA GLU A 173 8.14 -6.54 11.17
C GLU A 173 8.22 -5.17 10.48
N PHE A 174 7.08 -4.65 10.02
CA PHE A 174 7.01 -3.42 9.24
C PHE A 174 6.83 -2.17 10.09
N ALA A 175 5.94 -2.21 11.10
CA ALA A 175 5.36 -1.02 11.71
C ALA A 175 5.98 -0.66 13.06
N ASP A 176 6.11 0.65 13.29
CA ASP A 176 6.42 1.22 14.60
C ASP A 176 5.25 1.03 15.57
N ARG A 177 4.01 0.96 15.04
CA ARG A 177 2.78 0.83 15.81
C ARG A 177 1.70 0.08 15.02
N ILE A 178 0.91 -0.72 15.74
CA ILE A 178 -0.26 -1.44 15.20
C ILE A 178 -1.53 -0.72 15.64
N VAL A 179 -2.45 -0.52 14.71
CA VAL A 179 -3.79 0.05 14.93
C VAL A 179 -4.82 -1.03 14.61
N GLU A 180 -5.70 -1.32 15.54
CA GLU A 180 -6.79 -2.27 15.35
C GLU A 180 -8.11 -1.55 15.04
N ILE A 181 -8.89 -2.09 14.07
CA ILE A 181 -10.23 -1.61 13.67
C ILE A 181 -11.27 -2.70 13.87
#